data_75e4d2a2bef53af1869e36f3b58b88b3
#
_entry.id   75e4d2a2bef53af1869e36f3b58b88b3
#
_cell.length_a   1.000
_cell.length_b   1.000
_cell.length_c   1.000
_cell.angle_alpha   90.00
_cell.angle_beta   90.00
_cell.angle_gamma   90.00
#
_symmetry.space_group_name_H-M   'P 1'
#
loop_
_entity.id
_entity.type
_entity.pdbx_description
1 polymer ?
#
loop_
_entity_poly.entity_id
_entity_poly.type
_entity_poly.pdbx_seq_one_letter_code
_entity_poly.pdbx_strand_id
1 'polypeptide(L)'
;EASSVAVAVAAFALIRNKRSKFDLIAPLLGVPGIIAAGVSAASEGSGGDMVVSLLRIVVGTLFLGAVSDTMLLGHWYLVQPGMPRKLINEITTAVIYMWPLEVVVLLLPTGMISVINGSIDDGWDGVLGWFWIASAVVTGVLALVTRAALKERSYSAVMAATGLMYLAILTAFCTDIVARALLA
;
A
#
# COMPACT_ATOMS: atom_id res chain seq x y z
N GLU A 1 -5.25 17.15 -7.24
CA GLU A 1 -6.11 17.35 -8.42
C GLU A 1 -5.52 16.70 -9.70
N ALA A 2 -4.22 16.86 -10.00
CA ALA A 2 -3.60 16.25 -11.19
C ALA A 2 -3.68 14.70 -11.19
N SER A 3 -3.52 14.05 -10.03
CA SER A 3 -3.65 12.59 -9.89
C SER A 3 -5.08 12.10 -10.13
N SER A 4 -6.09 12.87 -9.72
CA SER A 4 -7.50 12.52 -9.94
C SER A 4 -7.85 12.59 -11.43
N VAL A 5 -7.32 13.57 -12.14
CA VAL A 5 -7.48 13.69 -13.60
C VAL A 5 -6.78 12.51 -14.31
N ALA A 6 -5.58 12.14 -13.89
CA ALA A 6 -4.85 11.01 -14.47
C ALA A 6 -5.61 9.68 -14.30
N VAL A 7 -6.17 9.43 -13.10
CA VAL A 7 -7.02 8.24 -12.84
C VAL A 7 -8.27 8.26 -13.72
N ALA A 8 -8.95 9.41 -13.83
CA ALA A 8 -10.14 9.53 -14.67
C ALA A 8 -9.83 9.28 -16.15
N VAL A 9 -8.71 9.80 -16.66
CA VAL A 9 -8.25 9.57 -18.05
C VAL A 9 -7.91 8.09 -18.26
N ALA A 10 -7.21 7.45 -17.33
CA ALA A 10 -6.89 6.03 -17.40
C ALA A 10 -8.15 5.16 -17.40
N ALA A 11 -9.10 5.44 -16.50
CA ALA A 11 -10.38 4.73 -16.44
C ALA A 11 -11.17 4.89 -17.75
N PHE A 12 -11.22 6.11 -18.31
CA PHE A 12 -11.90 6.36 -19.57
C PHE A 12 -11.24 5.64 -20.76
N ALA A 13 -9.91 5.59 -20.80
CA ALA A 13 -9.15 4.86 -21.82
C ALA A 13 -9.45 3.34 -21.76
N LEU A 14 -9.49 2.77 -20.55
CA LEU A 14 -9.83 1.36 -20.32
C LEU A 14 -11.28 1.03 -20.77
N ILE A 15 -12.25 1.90 -20.47
CA ILE A 15 -13.66 1.73 -20.86
C ILE A 15 -13.80 1.69 -22.39
N ARG A 16 -13.02 2.46 -23.12
CA ARG A 16 -13.04 2.48 -24.59
C ARG A 16 -12.40 1.28 -25.27
N ASN A 17 -11.83 0.35 -24.51
CA ASN A 17 -11.25 -0.92 -24.97
C ASN A 17 -10.28 -0.79 -26.17
N LYS A 18 -9.62 0.35 -26.31
CA LYS A 18 -8.53 0.54 -27.26
C LYS A 18 -7.21 0.37 -26.51
N ARG A 19 -6.62 -0.82 -26.59
CA ARG A 19 -5.22 -1.01 -26.19
C ARG A 19 -4.34 -0.01 -26.93
N SER A 20 -3.98 1.06 -26.27
CA SER A 20 -3.12 2.12 -26.78
C SER A 20 -1.88 2.21 -25.89
N LYS A 21 -0.78 2.67 -26.44
CA LYS A 21 0.40 3.05 -25.64
C LYS A 21 0.07 4.09 -24.56
N PHE A 22 -1.04 4.81 -24.70
CA PHE A 22 -1.59 5.73 -23.69
C PHE A 22 -2.03 5.04 -22.42
N ASP A 23 -2.42 3.75 -22.44
CA ASP A 23 -2.81 3.01 -21.24
C ASP A 23 -1.63 2.85 -20.26
N LEU A 24 -0.39 2.86 -20.78
CA LEU A 24 0.83 2.82 -19.98
C LEU A 24 1.26 4.21 -19.50
N ILE A 25 0.92 5.27 -20.23
CA ILE A 25 1.31 6.65 -19.93
C ILE A 25 0.39 7.26 -18.88
N ALA A 26 -0.91 6.91 -18.90
CA ALA A 26 -1.88 7.48 -17.97
C ALA A 26 -1.50 7.32 -16.48
N PRO A 27 -1.04 6.15 -15.99
CA PRO A 27 -0.56 6.01 -14.60
C PRO A 27 0.66 6.87 -14.27
N LEU A 28 1.55 7.12 -15.26
CA LEU A 28 2.74 7.94 -15.09
C LEU A 28 2.41 9.42 -14.82
N LEU A 29 1.22 9.89 -15.25
CA LEU A 29 0.76 11.25 -14.93
C LEU A 29 0.46 11.43 -13.43
N GLY A 30 0.32 10.35 -12.67
CA GLY A 30 0.21 10.39 -11.20
C GLY A 30 1.54 10.71 -10.49
N VAL A 31 2.68 10.41 -11.14
CA VAL A 31 4.01 10.59 -10.53
C VAL A 31 4.29 12.03 -10.09
N PRO A 32 4.03 13.08 -10.91
CA PRO A 32 4.15 14.46 -10.46
C PRO A 32 3.30 14.79 -9.24
N GLY A 33 2.10 14.21 -9.13
CA GLY A 33 1.22 14.37 -7.98
C GLY A 33 1.81 13.77 -6.70
N ILE A 34 2.42 12.59 -6.80
CA ILE A 34 3.11 11.91 -5.69
C ILE A 34 4.30 12.75 -5.21
N ILE A 35 5.10 13.26 -6.15
CA ILE A 35 6.25 14.13 -5.84
C ILE A 35 5.78 15.42 -5.17
N ALA A 36 4.76 16.08 -5.71
CA ALA A 36 4.20 17.30 -5.14
C ALA A 36 3.67 17.06 -3.71
N ALA A 37 2.99 15.94 -3.46
CA ALA A 37 2.53 15.57 -2.13
C ALA A 37 3.70 15.36 -1.15
N GLY A 38 4.79 14.74 -1.60
CA GLY A 38 5.99 14.54 -0.78
C GLY A 38 6.68 15.86 -0.42
N VAL A 39 6.78 16.78 -1.37
CA VAL A 39 7.33 18.11 -1.15
C VAL A 39 6.44 18.94 -0.21
N SER A 40 5.11 18.87 -0.37
CA SER A 40 4.16 19.55 0.51
C SER A 40 4.27 19.03 1.95
N ALA A 41 4.26 17.73 2.14
CA ALA A 41 4.43 17.13 3.47
C ALA A 41 5.76 17.51 4.14
N ALA A 42 6.85 17.63 3.36
CA ALA A 42 8.14 18.06 3.88
C ALA A 42 8.15 19.54 4.27
N SER A 43 7.36 20.39 3.62
CA SER A 43 7.28 21.83 3.90
C SER A 43 6.41 22.18 5.10
N GLU A 44 5.45 21.31 5.45
CA GLU A 44 4.54 21.48 6.59
C GLU A 44 5.13 20.92 7.89
N GLY A 45 6.04 19.95 7.80
CA GLY A 45 6.72 19.36 8.95
C GLY A 45 7.86 20.24 9.47
N SER A 46 7.96 20.39 10.80
CA SER A 46 9.04 21.13 11.45
C SER A 46 10.38 20.41 11.31
N GLY A 47 11.07 20.61 10.18
CA GLY A 47 12.45 20.17 9.98
C GLY A 47 12.63 18.70 9.57
N GLY A 48 11.59 18.06 9.09
CA GLY A 48 11.71 16.72 8.49
C GLY A 48 12.55 16.75 7.22
N ASP A 49 13.50 15.81 7.11
CA ASP A 49 14.28 15.67 5.89
C ASP A 49 13.32 15.39 4.71
N MET A 50 13.35 16.27 3.70
CA MET A 50 12.56 16.16 2.48
C MET A 50 12.68 14.79 1.83
N VAL A 51 13.86 14.17 1.93
CA VAL A 51 14.13 12.83 1.41
C VAL A 51 13.30 11.79 2.14
N VAL A 52 13.19 11.87 3.45
CA VAL A 52 12.41 10.93 4.27
C VAL A 52 10.91 11.07 3.96
N SER A 53 10.41 12.30 3.84
CA SER A 53 9.01 12.58 3.48
C SER A 53 8.67 12.04 2.09
N LEU A 54 9.54 12.25 1.12
CA LEU A 54 9.40 11.68 -0.23
C LEU A 54 9.42 10.15 -0.21
N LEU A 55 10.36 9.54 0.53
CA LEU A 55 10.45 8.09 0.65
C LEU A 55 9.18 7.51 1.27
N ARG A 56 8.65 8.10 2.35
CA ARG A 56 7.40 7.67 2.98
C ARG A 56 6.23 7.67 2.00
N ILE A 57 6.10 8.75 1.21
CA ILE A 57 5.01 8.85 0.25
C ILE A 57 5.17 7.87 -0.91
N VAL A 58 6.38 7.75 -1.46
CA VAL A 58 6.63 6.84 -2.60
C VAL A 58 6.45 5.38 -2.19
N VAL A 59 7.09 4.97 -1.08
CA VAL A 59 7.03 3.57 -0.62
C VAL A 59 5.60 3.23 -0.18
N GLY A 60 4.92 4.10 0.58
CA GLY A 60 3.54 3.91 1.00
C GLY A 60 2.59 3.79 -0.20
N THR A 61 2.74 4.65 -1.20
CA THR A 61 1.92 4.57 -2.42
C THR A 61 2.12 3.25 -3.17
N LEU A 62 3.37 2.81 -3.33
CA LEU A 62 3.68 1.54 -3.99
C LEU A 62 3.17 0.35 -3.17
N PHE A 63 3.35 0.37 -1.85
CA PHE A 63 2.88 -0.69 -0.97
C PHE A 63 1.36 -0.81 -0.96
N LEU A 64 0.64 0.30 -0.71
CA LEU A 64 -0.83 0.31 -0.70
C LEU A 64 -1.40 -0.05 -2.08
N GLY A 65 -0.77 0.43 -3.15
CA GLY A 65 -1.10 0.04 -4.52
C GLY A 65 -0.95 -1.46 -4.73
N ALA A 66 0.19 -2.05 -4.37
CA ALA A 66 0.43 -3.49 -4.52
C ALA A 66 -0.55 -4.35 -3.71
N VAL A 67 -0.87 -3.95 -2.47
CA VAL A 67 -1.89 -4.65 -1.65
C VAL A 67 -3.25 -4.58 -2.30
N SER A 68 -3.65 -3.39 -2.76
CA SER A 68 -4.93 -3.16 -3.45
C SER A 68 -5.03 -3.96 -4.74
N ASP A 69 -3.99 -3.95 -5.56
CA ASP A 69 -3.94 -4.69 -6.82
C ASP A 69 -3.97 -6.20 -6.58
N THR A 70 -3.32 -6.70 -5.54
CA THR A 70 -3.36 -8.12 -5.17
C THR A 70 -4.79 -8.54 -4.80
N MET A 71 -5.48 -7.71 -4.00
CA MET A 71 -6.87 -7.95 -3.62
C MET A 71 -7.79 -7.94 -4.84
N LEU A 72 -7.71 -6.90 -5.68
CA LEU A 72 -8.53 -6.76 -6.89
C LEU A 72 -8.27 -7.90 -7.88
N LEU A 73 -7.01 -8.27 -8.07
CA LEU A 73 -6.65 -9.38 -8.94
C LEU A 73 -7.18 -10.71 -8.38
N GLY A 74 -7.09 -10.94 -7.06
CA GLY A 74 -7.69 -12.09 -6.41
C GLY A 74 -9.20 -12.16 -6.69
N HIS A 75 -9.90 -11.05 -6.55
CA HIS A 75 -11.32 -10.96 -6.89
C HIS A 75 -11.59 -11.29 -8.36
N TRP A 76 -10.75 -10.79 -9.27
CA TRP A 76 -10.84 -11.09 -10.70
C TRP A 76 -10.70 -12.58 -11.01
N TYR A 77 -9.79 -13.29 -10.30
CA TYR A 77 -9.66 -14.74 -10.43
C TYR A 77 -10.91 -15.51 -9.99
N LEU A 78 -11.70 -14.96 -9.08
CA LEU A 78 -12.98 -15.58 -8.68
C LEU A 78 -14.04 -15.47 -9.77
N VAL A 79 -14.00 -14.39 -10.56
CA VAL A 79 -14.94 -14.15 -11.68
C VAL A 79 -14.51 -14.92 -12.95
N GLN A 80 -13.20 -15.07 -13.16
CA GLN A 80 -12.62 -15.74 -14.33
C GLN A 80 -11.72 -16.92 -13.89
N PRO A 81 -12.29 -18.07 -13.53
CA PRO A 81 -11.51 -19.25 -13.20
C PRO A 81 -10.72 -19.73 -14.43
N GLY A 82 -9.46 -20.10 -14.22
CA GLY A 82 -8.57 -20.58 -15.28
C GLY A 82 -7.48 -19.59 -15.70
N MET A 83 -7.44 -18.40 -15.16
CA MET A 83 -6.32 -17.47 -15.36
C MET A 83 -4.99 -18.02 -14.80
N PRO A 84 -3.85 -17.73 -15.45
CA PRO A 84 -2.54 -18.21 -14.98
C PRO A 84 -2.19 -17.57 -13.64
N ARG A 85 -1.93 -18.38 -12.60
CA ARG A 85 -1.65 -17.95 -11.22
C ARG A 85 -0.32 -17.22 -11.05
N LYS A 86 0.50 -17.15 -12.11
CA LYS A 86 1.80 -16.49 -12.08
C LYS A 86 1.67 -15.06 -11.58
N LEU A 87 0.73 -14.30 -12.14
CA LEU A 87 0.57 -12.87 -11.84
C LEU A 87 0.20 -12.60 -10.38
N ILE A 88 -0.79 -13.32 -9.84
CA ILE A 88 -1.18 -13.15 -8.43
C ILE A 88 -0.06 -13.55 -7.46
N ASN A 89 0.74 -14.56 -7.80
CA ASN A 89 1.89 -14.96 -7.00
C ASN A 89 3.01 -13.90 -7.04
N GLU A 90 3.28 -13.30 -8.20
CA GLU A 90 4.27 -12.24 -8.36
C GLU A 90 3.89 -10.99 -7.57
N ILE A 91 2.64 -10.52 -7.69
CA ILE A 91 2.16 -9.36 -6.93
C ILE A 91 2.14 -9.63 -5.43
N THR A 92 1.66 -10.80 -4.97
CA THR A 92 1.72 -11.18 -3.55
C THR A 92 3.16 -11.19 -3.04
N THR A 93 4.10 -11.66 -3.86
CA THR A 93 5.52 -11.64 -3.52
C THR A 93 6.05 -10.21 -3.42
N ALA A 94 5.65 -9.31 -4.31
CA ALA A 94 6.00 -7.90 -4.24
C ALA A 94 5.48 -7.24 -2.94
N VAL A 95 4.24 -7.52 -2.54
CA VAL A 95 3.69 -7.05 -1.24
C VAL A 95 4.56 -7.49 -0.08
N ILE A 96 5.00 -8.76 -0.04
CA ILE A 96 5.86 -9.28 1.04
C ILE A 96 7.20 -8.56 1.11
N TYR A 97 7.79 -8.19 -0.02
CA TYR A 97 9.06 -7.44 -0.03
C TYR A 97 8.87 -5.95 0.24
N MET A 98 7.75 -5.37 -0.17
CA MET A 98 7.44 -3.95 0.09
C MET A 98 7.03 -3.68 1.53
N TRP A 99 6.36 -4.65 2.19
CA TRP A 99 5.94 -4.49 3.57
C TRP A 99 7.07 -4.10 4.54
N PRO A 100 8.25 -4.78 4.59
CA PRO A 100 9.33 -4.37 5.48
C PRO A 100 9.92 -3.00 5.10
N LEU A 101 9.94 -2.66 3.80
CA LEU A 101 10.39 -1.34 3.36
C LEU A 101 9.48 -0.24 3.90
N GLU A 102 8.17 -0.44 3.82
CA GLU A 102 7.18 0.49 4.37
C GLU A 102 7.37 0.69 5.87
N VAL A 103 7.48 -0.41 6.62
CA VAL A 103 7.72 -0.34 8.07
C VAL A 103 9.01 0.41 8.39
N VAL A 104 10.12 0.12 7.69
CA VAL A 104 11.41 0.78 7.90
C VAL A 104 11.32 2.27 7.62
N VAL A 105 10.71 2.67 6.51
CA VAL A 105 10.59 4.08 6.12
C VAL A 105 9.72 4.87 7.10
N LEU A 106 8.68 4.25 7.67
CA LEU A 106 7.86 4.87 8.70
C LEU A 106 8.58 4.98 10.06
N LEU A 107 9.59 4.15 10.31
CA LEU A 107 10.45 4.25 11.50
C LEU A 107 11.56 5.30 11.37
N LEU A 108 11.94 5.71 10.15
CA LEU A 108 13.00 6.68 9.89
C LEU A 108 12.50 8.14 10.01
N PRO A 109 13.38 9.10 10.40
CA PRO A 109 14.66 8.93 11.10
C PRO A 109 14.46 8.53 12.56
N THR A 110 13.38 8.96 13.19
CA THR A 110 12.86 8.50 14.48
C THR A 110 11.36 8.21 14.38
N GLY A 111 10.68 8.75 13.39
CA GLY A 111 9.31 8.42 12.95
C GLY A 111 8.41 7.82 14.03
N MET A 112 7.82 6.69 13.74
CA MET A 112 6.96 5.96 14.67
C MET A 112 7.68 5.44 15.94
N ILE A 113 9.02 5.40 15.96
CA ILE A 113 9.78 5.08 17.20
C ILE A 113 9.52 6.15 18.26
N SER A 114 9.44 7.43 17.87
CA SER A 114 9.16 8.53 18.80
C SER A 114 7.75 8.44 19.41
N VAL A 115 6.79 7.93 18.66
CA VAL A 115 5.41 7.68 19.15
C VAL A 115 5.42 6.49 20.11
N ILE A 116 6.07 5.39 19.76
CA ILE A 116 6.14 4.17 20.57
C ILE A 116 6.86 4.42 21.90
N ASN A 117 7.91 5.26 21.90
CA ASN A 117 8.67 5.63 23.09
C ASN A 117 8.02 6.74 23.94
N GLY A 118 6.86 7.27 23.52
CA GLY A 118 6.16 8.34 24.21
C GLY A 118 6.82 9.72 24.08
N SER A 119 7.79 9.89 23.17
CA SER A 119 8.40 11.20 22.87
C SER A 119 7.46 12.12 22.10
N ILE A 120 6.55 11.55 21.34
CA ILE A 120 5.43 12.22 20.69
C ILE A 120 4.16 11.70 21.36
N ASP A 121 3.37 12.62 21.90
CA ASP A 121 2.06 12.30 22.46
C ASP A 121 1.10 11.98 21.30
N ASP A 122 0.53 10.78 21.33
CA ASP A 122 -0.46 10.36 20.35
C ASP A 122 -1.89 10.81 20.71
N GLY A 123 -2.06 11.51 21.83
CA GLY A 123 -3.35 11.96 22.34
C GLY A 123 -4.25 10.84 22.90
N TRP A 124 -3.74 9.60 22.98
CA TRP A 124 -4.48 8.38 23.39
C TRP A 124 -3.64 7.48 24.30
N ASP A 125 -2.78 8.05 25.13
CA ASP A 125 -1.94 7.33 26.11
C ASP A 125 -1.09 6.18 25.48
N GLY A 126 -0.58 6.39 24.27
CA GLY A 126 0.26 5.42 23.55
C GLY A 126 -0.53 4.34 22.79
N VAL A 127 -1.85 4.36 22.82
CA VAL A 127 -2.69 3.34 22.16
C VAL A 127 -2.51 3.32 20.65
N LEU A 128 -2.36 4.49 20.02
CA LEU A 128 -2.19 4.56 18.56
C LEU A 128 -0.85 3.99 18.10
N GLY A 129 0.21 4.13 18.89
CA GLY A 129 1.50 3.50 18.63
C GLY A 129 1.39 1.96 18.64
N TRP A 130 0.73 1.39 19.63
CA TRP A 130 0.48 -0.05 19.71
C TRP A 130 -0.48 -0.55 18.63
N PHE A 131 -1.51 0.23 18.29
CA PHE A 131 -2.40 -0.08 17.19
C PHE A 131 -1.66 -0.11 15.85
N TRP A 132 -0.72 0.83 15.64
CA TRP A 132 0.14 0.83 14.47
C TRP A 132 1.00 -0.43 14.37
N ILE A 133 1.67 -0.83 15.47
CA ILE A 133 2.47 -2.07 15.52
C ILE A 133 1.61 -3.28 15.17
N ALA A 134 0.44 -3.40 15.81
CA ALA A 134 -0.47 -4.51 15.58
C ALA A 134 -0.90 -4.57 14.11
N SER A 135 -1.28 -3.43 13.52
CA SER A 135 -1.68 -3.34 12.12
C SER A 135 -0.55 -3.72 11.17
N ALA A 136 0.66 -3.22 11.41
CA ALA A 136 1.84 -3.55 10.61
C ALA A 136 2.17 -5.05 10.66
N VAL A 137 2.19 -5.65 11.86
CA VAL A 137 2.45 -7.08 12.04
C VAL A 137 1.37 -7.93 11.37
N VAL A 138 0.10 -7.61 11.60
CA VAL A 138 -1.01 -8.36 11.01
C VAL A 138 -0.96 -8.30 9.49
N THR A 139 -0.65 -7.14 8.89
CA THR A 139 -0.49 -7.01 7.44
C THR A 139 0.58 -7.95 6.90
N GLY A 140 1.76 -7.99 7.53
CA GLY A 140 2.84 -8.89 7.15
C GLY A 140 2.44 -10.37 7.25
N VAL A 141 1.80 -10.75 8.36
CA VAL A 141 1.30 -12.12 8.58
C VAL A 141 0.27 -12.49 7.50
N LEU A 142 -0.70 -11.61 7.22
CA LEU A 142 -1.72 -11.85 6.20
C LEU A 142 -1.10 -12.02 4.81
N ALA A 143 -0.10 -11.23 4.44
CA ALA A 143 0.61 -11.37 3.17
C ALA A 143 1.35 -12.73 3.07
N LEU A 144 2.02 -13.15 4.14
CA LEU A 144 2.71 -14.45 4.20
C LEU A 144 1.72 -15.63 4.12
N VAL A 145 0.61 -15.56 4.86
CA VAL A 145 -0.44 -16.60 4.84
C VAL A 145 -1.13 -16.63 3.47
N THR A 146 -1.36 -15.48 2.83
CA THR A 146 -1.86 -15.40 1.45
C THR A 146 -0.95 -16.14 0.49
N ARG A 147 0.36 -15.92 0.57
CA ARG A 147 1.34 -16.64 -0.25
C ARG A 147 1.33 -18.13 0.03
N ALA A 148 1.18 -18.54 1.29
CA ALA A 148 1.09 -19.94 1.65
C ALA A 148 -0.18 -20.59 1.08
N ALA A 149 -1.33 -19.92 1.16
CA ALA A 149 -2.57 -20.37 0.57
C ALA A 149 -2.47 -20.56 -0.94
N LEU A 150 -1.81 -19.64 -1.65
CA LEU A 150 -1.64 -19.70 -3.10
C LEU A 150 -0.75 -20.84 -3.59
N LYS A 151 -0.01 -21.54 -2.71
CA LYS A 151 0.73 -22.76 -3.08
C LYS A 151 -0.21 -23.91 -3.40
N GLU A 152 -1.40 -23.96 -2.78
CA GLU A 152 -2.42 -24.94 -3.08
C GLU A 152 -3.06 -24.67 -4.45
N ARG A 153 -3.22 -25.74 -5.26
CA ARG A 153 -3.73 -25.60 -6.64
C ARG A 153 -5.26 -25.65 -6.73
N SER A 154 -5.96 -25.49 -5.61
CA SER A 154 -7.43 -25.50 -5.57
C SER A 154 -8.02 -24.11 -5.82
N TYR A 155 -9.24 -24.05 -6.31
CA TYR A 155 -10.00 -22.80 -6.44
C TYR A 155 -10.26 -22.17 -5.07
N SER A 156 -10.57 -22.99 -4.06
CA SER A 156 -10.77 -22.54 -2.69
C SER A 156 -9.54 -21.83 -2.09
N ALA A 157 -8.33 -22.19 -2.51
CA ALA A 157 -7.12 -21.51 -2.10
C ALA A 157 -7.07 -20.04 -2.62
N VAL A 158 -7.55 -19.80 -3.84
CA VAL A 158 -7.65 -18.45 -4.39
C VAL A 158 -8.72 -17.66 -3.66
N MET A 159 -9.86 -18.27 -3.31
CA MET A 159 -10.88 -17.63 -2.47
C MET A 159 -10.32 -17.23 -1.12
N ALA A 160 -9.62 -18.14 -0.44
CA ALA A 160 -8.99 -17.85 0.84
C ALA A 160 -7.95 -16.74 0.73
N ALA A 161 -7.06 -16.80 -0.27
CA ALA A 161 -6.07 -15.78 -0.54
C ALA A 161 -6.71 -14.39 -0.77
N THR A 162 -7.80 -14.33 -1.54
CA THR A 162 -8.55 -13.09 -1.78
C THR A 162 -9.13 -12.55 -0.46
N GLY A 163 -9.76 -13.39 0.35
CA GLY A 163 -10.30 -13.00 1.66
C GLY A 163 -9.22 -12.46 2.61
N LEU A 164 -8.04 -13.11 2.64
CA LEU A 164 -6.90 -12.64 3.43
C LEU A 164 -6.40 -11.27 2.95
N MET A 165 -6.39 -11.02 1.64
CA MET A 165 -5.99 -9.73 1.09
C MET A 165 -7.01 -8.61 1.35
N TYR A 166 -8.31 -8.92 1.47
CA TYR A 166 -9.30 -7.96 1.97
C TYR A 166 -9.02 -7.50 3.41
N LEU A 167 -8.56 -8.41 4.26
CA LEU A 167 -8.14 -8.05 5.62
C LEU A 167 -6.80 -7.30 5.60
N ALA A 168 -5.87 -7.73 4.75
CA ALA A 168 -4.56 -7.09 4.62
C ALA A 168 -4.65 -5.63 4.15
N ILE A 169 -5.57 -5.31 3.24
CA ILE A 169 -5.75 -3.91 2.79
C ILE A 169 -6.22 -3.02 3.95
N LEU A 170 -7.14 -3.50 4.79
CA LEU A 170 -7.61 -2.74 5.95
C LEU A 170 -6.46 -2.43 6.92
N THR A 171 -5.67 -3.45 7.29
CA THR A 171 -4.55 -3.26 8.22
C THR A 171 -3.40 -2.46 7.60
N ALA A 172 -3.14 -2.59 6.30
CA ALA A 172 -2.15 -1.78 5.58
C ALA A 172 -2.55 -0.29 5.57
N PHE A 173 -3.81 0.01 5.26
CA PHE A 173 -4.32 1.39 5.35
C PHE A 173 -4.27 1.93 6.77
N CYS A 174 -4.61 1.15 7.79
CA CYS A 174 -4.47 1.55 9.18
C CYS A 174 -3.02 1.90 9.53
N THR A 175 -2.06 1.08 9.07
CA THR A 175 -0.62 1.33 9.28
C THR A 175 -0.19 2.67 8.67
N ASP A 176 -0.54 2.93 7.41
CA ASP A 176 -0.14 4.15 6.69
C ASP A 176 -0.87 5.40 7.25
N ILE A 177 -2.19 5.34 7.46
CA ILE A 177 -2.99 6.48 7.92
C ILE A 177 -2.57 6.91 9.33
N VAL A 178 -2.42 5.96 10.26
CA VAL A 178 -2.01 6.29 11.64
C VAL A 178 -0.63 6.91 11.66
N ALA A 179 0.32 6.33 10.92
CA ALA A 179 1.66 6.90 10.84
C ALA A 179 1.65 8.33 10.26
N ARG A 180 0.89 8.57 9.19
CA ARG A 180 0.79 9.92 8.60
C ARG A 180 0.11 10.90 9.52
N ALA A 181 -0.92 10.50 10.26
CA ALA A 181 -1.62 11.37 11.20
C ALA A 181 -0.73 11.77 12.40
N LEU A 182 0.17 10.90 12.84
CA LEU A 182 1.06 11.15 13.97
C LEU A 182 2.39 11.81 13.60
N LEU A 183 2.79 11.71 12.33
CA LEU A 183 4.06 12.23 11.82
C LEU A 183 3.89 13.47 10.92
N ALA A 184 2.66 13.98 10.79
CA ALA A 184 2.33 15.19 10.03
C ALA A 184 2.79 16.48 10.70
#